data_1d9ac70afe3e55ad60644aa30083596d
#
_entry.id   1d9ac70afe3e55ad60644aa30083596d
#
_cell.length_a   1.000
_cell.length_b   1.000
_cell.length_c   1.000
_cell.angle_alpha   90.00
_cell.angle_beta   90.00
_cell.angle_gamma   90.00
#
_symmetry.space_group_name_H-M   'P 1'
#
loop_
_entity.id
_entity.type
_entity.pdbx_description
1 polymer ?
#
loop_
_entity_poly.entity_id
_entity_poly.type
_entity_poly.pdbx_seq_one_letter_code
_entity_poly.pdbx_strand_id
1 'polypeptide(L)'
;MAKELKFAEDARAAMLRGVDKLADTVKVTLGPKGRNVVLEKSYGSPLITNDGVTIAKEIELEDHFENMGAKLVSEVASKTNDIAGDGTTTATVLTQAIVREGLKNVTAGANPLGIRRGIELATKAAVEELHNISTVVDSKEAIAQVAAVSSGSDKVGHLIADAMEKVGNDGVITIEESKGIETELDVVEGMQFDRGYLSQYMVTDNDKMEAVLENPYILITDKKISNIQDILPLLEQILQQSRPLLIIANDVDGEALPTLVLNKIRGTFNVVAVKAPGFGDRRKAMLEDIAILTGGTVITDDLGLELKDATIENLGNASKVVVDKDNTTIVEGSGEKEAIEARVQLIKNQIAETTSDFDREKLQERLAKLAGGVAVVKVGAATETELKELKLRIEDALNATRAAVEEGMVSGGGTALVNVISKVSAVEAEGDVATGIKIVVRALEEPIRQIAENAGYEGSVIVDKLKNVELGTGFNAATGEWVNMVEAGIVDPTKVTRSALQNAASVSALLLTTEAVVADKPEPAAPAAPAMDPSMMGGMM
;
A
#
# COMPACT_ATOMS: atom_id res chain seq x y z
N MET A 1 -28.68 -0.64 -20.60
CA MET A 1 -29.26 0.12 -19.47
C MET A 1 -29.44 1.57 -19.85
N ALA A 2 -30.56 2.22 -19.47
CA ALA A 2 -30.74 3.64 -19.67
C ALA A 2 -29.80 4.43 -18.75
N LYS A 3 -29.33 5.59 -19.20
CA LYS A 3 -28.47 6.47 -18.40
C LYS A 3 -29.26 7.62 -17.82
N GLU A 4 -28.91 8.05 -16.62
CA GLU A 4 -29.35 9.29 -16.00
C GLU A 4 -28.21 10.30 -16.05
N LEU A 5 -28.53 11.56 -16.32
CA LEU A 5 -27.55 12.63 -16.53
C LEU A 5 -27.86 13.78 -15.57
N LYS A 6 -26.82 14.28 -14.92
CA LYS A 6 -26.86 15.56 -14.20
C LYS A 6 -25.82 16.50 -14.79
N PHE A 7 -26.10 17.78 -14.79
CA PHE A 7 -25.27 18.82 -15.39
C PHE A 7 -24.97 19.92 -14.40
N ALA A 8 -23.92 20.65 -14.67
CA ALA A 8 -23.54 21.90 -13.99
C ALA A 8 -23.57 21.78 -12.45
N GLU A 9 -24.34 22.65 -11.81
CA GLU A 9 -24.39 22.73 -10.34
C GLU A 9 -24.99 21.48 -9.71
N ASP A 10 -26.04 20.87 -10.29
CA ASP A 10 -26.65 19.65 -9.76
C ASP A 10 -25.68 18.45 -9.75
N ALA A 11 -24.86 18.35 -10.80
CA ALA A 11 -23.83 17.31 -10.88
C ALA A 11 -22.76 17.51 -9.80
N ARG A 12 -22.22 18.72 -9.70
CA ARG A 12 -21.18 19.07 -8.74
C ARG A 12 -21.65 18.96 -7.29
N ALA A 13 -22.87 19.43 -6.99
CA ALA A 13 -23.46 19.35 -5.66
C ALA A 13 -23.68 17.89 -5.21
N ALA A 14 -24.11 17.01 -6.12
CA ALA A 14 -24.29 15.59 -5.80
C ALA A 14 -22.93 14.92 -5.50
N MET A 15 -21.92 15.16 -6.35
CA MET A 15 -20.58 14.63 -6.10
C MET A 15 -19.97 15.15 -4.79
N LEU A 16 -20.14 16.46 -4.48
CA LEU A 16 -19.66 17.04 -3.22
C LEU A 16 -20.27 16.34 -2.00
N ARG A 17 -21.58 16.03 -2.02
CA ARG A 17 -22.20 15.28 -0.92
C ARG A 17 -21.56 13.92 -0.72
N GLY A 18 -21.16 13.24 -1.80
CA GLY A 18 -20.44 11.99 -1.72
C GLY A 18 -19.04 12.14 -1.14
N VAL A 19 -18.29 13.15 -1.60
CA VAL A 19 -16.99 13.54 -1.04
C VAL A 19 -17.10 13.79 0.45
N ASP A 20 -18.11 14.56 0.86
CA ASP A 20 -18.32 14.92 2.27
C ASP A 20 -18.66 13.71 3.13
N LYS A 21 -19.57 12.85 2.70
CA LYS A 21 -19.94 11.63 3.45
C LYS A 21 -18.75 10.74 3.71
N LEU A 22 -17.92 10.49 2.69
CA LEU A 22 -16.72 9.67 2.87
C LEU A 22 -15.69 10.38 3.76
N ALA A 23 -15.35 11.63 3.45
CA ALA A 23 -14.31 12.35 4.17
C ALA A 23 -14.69 12.61 5.63
N ASP A 24 -15.95 12.93 5.93
CA ASP A 24 -16.44 13.12 7.29
C ASP A 24 -16.39 11.82 8.12
N THR A 25 -16.51 10.65 7.48
CA THR A 25 -16.35 9.35 8.12
C THR A 25 -14.87 9.03 8.40
N VAL A 26 -13.96 9.34 7.47
CA VAL A 26 -12.54 9.04 7.59
C VAL A 26 -11.82 10.00 8.53
N LYS A 27 -12.09 11.32 8.45
CA LYS A 27 -11.32 12.36 9.17
C LYS A 27 -11.38 12.26 10.69
N VAL A 28 -12.36 11.55 11.27
CA VAL A 28 -12.46 11.33 12.72
C VAL A 28 -11.32 10.49 13.28
N THR A 29 -10.58 9.78 12.41
CA THR A 29 -9.45 8.94 12.79
C THR A 29 -8.13 9.70 12.87
N LEU A 30 -8.08 10.96 12.36
CA LEU A 30 -6.84 11.70 12.19
C LEU A 30 -6.26 12.19 13.52
N GLY A 31 -4.97 11.97 13.71
CA GLY A 31 -4.17 12.49 14.84
C GLY A 31 -4.21 11.64 16.11
N PRO A 32 -3.46 12.03 17.15
CA PRO A 32 -3.23 11.21 18.35
C PRO A 32 -4.48 10.98 19.22
N LYS A 33 -5.52 11.78 19.04
CA LYS A 33 -6.84 11.59 19.67
C LYS A 33 -7.93 11.23 18.65
N GLY A 34 -7.52 10.76 17.48
CA GLY A 34 -8.41 10.14 16.49
C GLY A 34 -9.14 8.92 17.07
N ARG A 35 -10.31 8.64 16.53
CA ARG A 35 -11.18 7.54 16.97
C ARG A 35 -11.33 6.50 15.87
N ASN A 36 -11.64 5.29 16.30
CA ASN A 36 -11.87 4.19 15.37
C ASN A 36 -13.25 4.29 14.71
N VAL A 37 -13.35 3.73 13.51
CA VAL A 37 -14.60 3.48 12.79
C VAL A 37 -14.89 1.99 12.85
N VAL A 38 -16.16 1.63 12.97
CA VAL A 38 -16.62 0.22 12.97
C VAL A 38 -17.21 -0.07 11.60
N LEU A 39 -16.69 -1.08 10.94
CA LEU A 39 -17.12 -1.55 9.61
C LEU A 39 -17.83 -2.88 9.74
N GLU A 40 -19.04 -2.97 9.18
CA GLU A 40 -19.79 -4.21 9.09
C GLU A 40 -19.08 -5.16 8.10
N LYS A 41 -18.98 -6.42 8.44
CA LYS A 41 -18.51 -7.48 7.53
C LYS A 41 -19.62 -8.48 7.27
N SER A 42 -19.74 -8.92 6.02
CA SER A 42 -20.75 -9.91 5.62
C SER A 42 -20.62 -11.23 6.38
N TYR A 43 -19.41 -11.56 6.84
CA TYR A 43 -19.10 -12.74 7.64
C TYR A 43 -18.09 -12.37 8.73
N GLY A 44 -18.24 -12.97 9.92
CA GLY A 44 -17.35 -12.75 11.06
C GLY A 44 -17.72 -11.55 11.92
N SER A 45 -16.78 -11.08 12.72
CA SER A 45 -16.94 -9.91 13.59
C SER A 45 -16.77 -8.61 12.80
N PRO A 46 -17.45 -7.52 13.20
CA PRO A 46 -17.17 -6.19 12.64
C PRO A 46 -15.70 -5.84 12.77
N LEU A 47 -15.16 -5.16 11.77
CA LEU A 47 -13.80 -4.62 11.80
C LEU A 47 -13.80 -3.28 12.49
N ILE A 48 -12.95 -3.12 13.50
CA ILE A 48 -12.68 -1.83 14.16
C ILE A 48 -11.32 -1.34 13.68
N THR A 49 -11.28 -0.19 13.04
CA THR A 49 -10.05 0.35 12.46
C THR A 49 -10.03 1.88 12.46
N ASN A 50 -8.83 2.45 12.43
CA ASN A 50 -8.56 3.86 12.17
C ASN A 50 -7.82 4.07 10.83
N ASP A 51 -7.54 3.00 10.08
CA ASP A 51 -6.91 3.11 8.78
C ASP A 51 -7.87 3.73 7.74
N GLY A 52 -7.42 4.89 7.19
CA GLY A 52 -8.24 5.68 6.28
C GLY A 52 -8.55 5.00 4.96
N VAL A 53 -7.63 4.22 4.39
CA VAL A 53 -7.88 3.54 3.10
C VAL A 53 -8.85 2.38 3.26
N THR A 54 -8.74 1.61 4.34
CA THR A 54 -9.69 0.52 4.66
C THR A 54 -11.10 1.06 4.83
N ILE A 55 -11.26 2.19 5.57
CA ILE A 55 -12.56 2.83 5.73
C ILE A 55 -13.09 3.33 4.39
N ALA A 56 -12.25 4.02 3.61
CA ALA A 56 -12.65 4.62 2.33
C ALA A 56 -13.11 3.59 1.30
N LYS A 57 -12.52 2.40 1.28
CA LYS A 57 -12.89 1.29 0.37
C LYS A 57 -14.24 0.67 0.70
N GLU A 58 -14.65 0.66 1.98
CA GLU A 58 -15.91 0.07 2.42
C GLU A 58 -17.12 1.00 2.24
N ILE A 59 -16.90 2.29 1.95
CA ILE A 59 -18.00 3.25 1.80
C ILE A 59 -18.60 3.16 0.40
N GLU A 60 -19.82 2.65 0.33
CA GLU A 60 -20.67 2.64 -0.86
C GLU A 60 -22.00 3.31 -0.58
N LEU A 61 -22.41 4.26 -1.46
CA LEU A 61 -23.60 5.07 -1.27
C LEU A 61 -24.71 4.66 -2.25
N GLU A 62 -25.97 4.68 -1.80
CA GLU A 62 -27.12 4.30 -2.61
C GLU A 62 -27.33 5.25 -3.81
N ASP A 63 -27.14 6.57 -3.63
CA ASP A 63 -27.23 7.53 -4.73
C ASP A 63 -25.97 7.38 -5.62
N HIS A 64 -26.16 6.97 -6.87
CA HIS A 64 -25.08 6.74 -7.83
C HIS A 64 -24.21 7.98 -8.07
N PHE A 65 -24.77 9.18 -8.04
CA PHE A 65 -24.04 10.43 -8.26
C PHE A 65 -23.21 10.81 -7.03
N GLU A 66 -23.74 10.62 -5.83
CA GLU A 66 -22.98 10.80 -4.60
C GLU A 66 -21.88 9.73 -4.49
N ASN A 67 -22.19 8.49 -4.87
CA ASN A 67 -21.23 7.39 -4.85
C ASN A 67 -20.05 7.64 -5.79
N MET A 68 -20.24 8.30 -6.93
CA MET A 68 -19.11 8.72 -7.79
C MET A 68 -18.18 9.69 -7.06
N GLY A 69 -18.71 10.65 -6.31
CA GLY A 69 -17.90 11.55 -5.49
C GLY A 69 -17.13 10.81 -4.41
N ALA A 70 -17.77 9.88 -3.70
CA ALA A 70 -17.12 9.03 -2.71
C ALA A 70 -16.02 8.17 -3.34
N LYS A 71 -16.27 7.51 -4.47
CA LYS A 71 -15.28 6.68 -5.19
C LYS A 71 -14.04 7.46 -5.63
N LEU A 72 -14.20 8.73 -6.05
CA LEU A 72 -13.05 9.59 -6.38
C LEU A 72 -12.15 9.85 -5.16
N VAL A 73 -12.74 10.07 -3.98
CA VAL A 73 -11.96 10.24 -2.74
C VAL A 73 -11.33 8.92 -2.30
N SER A 74 -12.04 7.81 -2.43
CA SER A 74 -11.50 6.47 -2.16
C SER A 74 -10.30 6.14 -3.07
N GLU A 75 -10.34 6.59 -4.34
CA GLU A 75 -9.20 6.48 -5.26
C GLU A 75 -7.99 7.29 -4.78
N VAL A 76 -8.19 8.51 -4.25
CA VAL A 76 -7.11 9.32 -3.66
C VAL A 76 -6.45 8.59 -2.50
N ALA A 77 -7.27 8.05 -1.58
CA ALA A 77 -6.75 7.28 -0.44
C ALA A 77 -5.96 6.05 -0.91
N SER A 78 -6.51 5.28 -1.87
CA SER A 78 -5.86 4.09 -2.43
C SER A 78 -4.54 4.42 -3.13
N LYS A 79 -4.50 5.48 -3.96
CA LYS A 79 -3.27 5.93 -4.63
C LYS A 79 -2.21 6.41 -3.65
N THR A 80 -2.61 7.06 -2.57
CA THR A 80 -1.67 7.51 -1.52
C THR A 80 -1.09 6.30 -0.80
N ASN A 81 -1.91 5.30 -0.49
CA ASN A 81 -1.48 4.04 0.07
C ASN A 81 -0.49 3.31 -0.86
N ASP A 82 -0.79 3.19 -2.15
CA ASP A 82 0.07 2.53 -3.15
C ASP A 82 1.46 3.17 -3.26
N ILE A 83 1.57 4.50 -3.10
CA ILE A 83 2.82 5.26 -3.27
C ILE A 83 3.63 5.32 -1.97
N ALA A 84 2.98 5.57 -0.85
CA ALA A 84 3.62 5.92 0.41
C ALA A 84 3.28 4.98 1.57
N GLY A 85 2.24 4.15 1.43
CA GLY A 85 1.79 3.19 2.43
C GLY A 85 1.16 3.80 3.68
N ASP A 86 1.03 5.13 3.73
CA ASP A 86 0.44 5.89 4.84
C ASP A 86 -0.09 7.24 4.33
N GLY A 87 -0.71 8.06 5.20
CA GLY A 87 -1.21 9.40 4.87
C GLY A 87 -2.56 9.43 4.15
N THR A 88 -3.28 8.33 4.11
CA THR A 88 -4.56 8.17 3.41
C THR A 88 -5.66 9.06 3.97
N THR A 89 -5.72 9.23 5.30
CA THR A 89 -6.64 10.14 5.98
C THR A 89 -6.31 11.60 5.68
N THR A 90 -5.03 11.99 5.70
CA THR A 90 -4.57 13.35 5.33
C THR A 90 -4.93 13.68 3.89
N ALA A 91 -4.73 12.74 2.96
CA ALA A 91 -5.11 12.91 1.55
C ALA A 91 -6.62 13.11 1.38
N THR A 92 -7.43 12.37 2.13
CA THR A 92 -8.89 12.49 2.15
C THR A 92 -9.34 13.87 2.66
N VAL A 93 -8.75 14.37 3.75
CA VAL A 93 -9.04 15.70 4.32
C VAL A 93 -8.65 16.81 3.34
N LEU A 94 -7.47 16.73 2.73
CA LEU A 94 -7.01 17.68 1.72
C LEU A 94 -7.94 17.69 0.49
N THR A 95 -8.37 16.53 0.03
CA THR A 95 -9.32 16.41 -1.10
C THR A 95 -10.63 17.12 -0.79
N GLN A 96 -11.22 16.85 0.38
CA GLN A 96 -12.45 17.51 0.82
C GLN A 96 -12.28 19.04 0.85
N ALA A 97 -11.18 19.52 1.41
CA ALA A 97 -10.89 20.94 1.55
C ALA A 97 -10.75 21.62 0.19
N ILE A 98 -9.98 21.05 -0.73
CA ILE A 98 -9.77 21.61 -2.08
C ILE A 98 -11.09 21.62 -2.86
N VAL A 99 -11.87 20.53 -2.79
CA VAL A 99 -13.15 20.44 -3.51
C VAL A 99 -14.16 21.43 -2.94
N ARG A 100 -14.31 21.52 -1.61
CA ARG A 100 -15.24 22.48 -0.96
C ARG A 100 -14.91 23.94 -1.30
N GLU A 101 -13.64 24.33 -1.17
CA GLU A 101 -13.21 25.69 -1.48
C GLU A 101 -13.26 25.96 -3.00
N GLY A 102 -12.88 25.00 -3.81
CA GLY A 102 -12.93 25.11 -5.26
C GLY A 102 -14.35 25.31 -5.80
N LEU A 103 -15.30 24.49 -5.34
CA LEU A 103 -16.70 24.59 -5.78
C LEU A 103 -17.36 25.90 -5.39
N LYS A 104 -17.05 26.49 -4.23
CA LYS A 104 -17.53 27.84 -3.87
C LYS A 104 -17.13 28.86 -4.92
N ASN A 105 -15.89 28.82 -5.41
CA ASN A 105 -15.38 29.75 -6.41
C ASN A 105 -15.95 29.47 -7.81
N VAL A 106 -16.10 28.20 -8.21
CA VAL A 106 -16.71 27.81 -9.48
C VAL A 106 -18.16 28.24 -9.52
N THR A 107 -18.92 28.02 -8.44
CA THR A 107 -20.33 28.49 -8.34
C THR A 107 -20.44 30.03 -8.37
N ALA A 108 -19.42 30.74 -7.88
CA ALA A 108 -19.33 32.19 -7.98
C ALA A 108 -18.90 32.70 -9.38
N GLY A 109 -18.67 31.80 -10.34
CA GLY A 109 -18.40 32.15 -11.74
C GLY A 109 -16.91 32.13 -12.13
N ALA A 110 -16.02 31.67 -11.29
CA ALA A 110 -14.60 31.49 -11.64
C ALA A 110 -14.43 30.38 -12.68
N ASN A 111 -13.48 30.57 -13.60
CA ASN A 111 -13.16 29.57 -14.63
C ASN A 111 -12.48 28.34 -14.03
N PRO A 112 -13.10 27.13 -14.10
CA PRO A 112 -12.54 25.92 -13.51
C PRO A 112 -11.15 25.54 -14.06
N LEU A 113 -10.86 25.83 -15.34
CA LEU A 113 -9.56 25.56 -15.95
C LEU A 113 -8.46 26.48 -15.41
N GLY A 114 -8.82 27.75 -15.11
CA GLY A 114 -7.92 28.68 -14.42
C GLY A 114 -7.61 28.21 -13.00
N ILE A 115 -8.65 27.83 -12.24
CA ILE A 115 -8.52 27.25 -10.89
C ILE A 115 -7.63 26.01 -10.91
N ARG A 116 -7.88 25.07 -11.82
CA ARG A 116 -7.06 23.86 -11.99
C ARG A 116 -5.58 24.20 -12.15
N ARG A 117 -5.26 25.13 -13.06
CA ARG A 117 -3.87 25.56 -13.28
C ARG A 117 -3.23 26.17 -12.04
N GLY A 118 -4.01 26.93 -11.26
CA GLY A 118 -3.58 27.49 -9.98
C GLY A 118 -3.29 26.40 -8.93
N ILE A 119 -4.15 25.38 -8.84
CA ILE A 119 -3.94 24.22 -7.97
C ILE A 119 -2.66 23.48 -8.34
N GLU A 120 -2.40 23.24 -9.65
CA GLU A 120 -1.20 22.57 -10.13
C GLU A 120 0.08 23.36 -9.75
N LEU A 121 0.08 24.69 -9.95
CA LEU A 121 1.22 25.54 -9.58
C LEU A 121 1.46 25.59 -8.07
N ALA A 122 0.42 25.73 -7.28
CA ALA A 122 0.50 25.76 -5.82
C ALA A 122 1.02 24.42 -5.26
N THR A 123 0.51 23.30 -5.77
CA THR A 123 0.95 21.96 -5.37
C THR A 123 2.42 21.74 -5.68
N LYS A 124 2.87 22.13 -6.88
CA LYS A 124 4.29 22.05 -7.25
C LYS A 124 5.17 22.84 -6.28
N ALA A 125 4.82 24.10 -5.99
CA ALA A 125 5.57 24.96 -5.07
C ALA A 125 5.59 24.38 -3.64
N ALA A 126 4.47 23.81 -3.17
CA ALA A 126 4.39 23.18 -1.86
C ALA A 126 5.29 21.93 -1.76
N VAL A 127 5.30 21.09 -2.80
CA VAL A 127 6.13 19.88 -2.85
C VAL A 127 7.63 20.25 -2.90
N GLU A 128 8.02 21.23 -3.71
CA GLU A 128 9.40 21.72 -3.74
C GLU A 128 9.85 22.22 -2.35
N GLU A 129 8.99 22.95 -1.65
CA GLU A 129 9.33 23.47 -0.33
C GLU A 129 9.33 22.36 0.75
N LEU A 130 8.44 21.36 0.67
CA LEU A 130 8.48 20.18 1.55
C LEU A 130 9.82 19.45 1.44
N HIS A 131 10.35 19.29 0.24
CA HIS A 131 11.69 18.71 0.05
C HIS A 131 12.79 19.60 0.64
N ASN A 132 12.70 20.94 0.50
CA ASN A 132 13.68 21.87 1.04
C ASN A 132 13.77 21.85 2.57
N ILE A 133 12.64 21.67 3.26
CA ILE A 133 12.58 21.61 4.73
C ILE A 133 12.72 20.18 5.28
N SER A 134 12.88 19.19 4.42
CA SER A 134 13.04 17.79 4.79
C SER A 134 14.39 17.52 5.46
N THR A 135 14.38 16.68 6.49
CA THR A 135 15.59 16.23 7.20
C THR A 135 15.80 14.74 6.92
N VAL A 136 17.04 14.36 6.61
CA VAL A 136 17.40 12.96 6.33
C VAL A 136 17.21 12.09 7.57
N VAL A 137 16.73 10.86 7.38
CA VAL A 137 16.54 9.85 8.42
C VAL A 137 17.66 8.81 8.27
N ASP A 138 18.68 8.91 9.10
CA ASP A 138 19.90 8.09 9.05
C ASP A 138 20.25 7.40 10.38
N SER A 139 19.51 7.70 11.46
CA SER A 139 19.73 7.10 12.76
C SER A 139 18.61 6.16 13.18
N LYS A 140 18.95 5.16 14.01
CA LYS A 140 17.99 4.22 14.58
C LYS A 140 16.90 4.92 15.40
N GLU A 141 17.28 5.97 16.11
CA GLU A 141 16.37 6.79 16.92
C GLU A 141 15.37 7.53 16.03
N ALA A 142 15.81 8.13 14.92
CA ALA A 142 14.92 8.79 13.96
C ALA A 142 13.94 7.79 13.32
N ILE A 143 14.41 6.59 12.95
CA ILE A 143 13.58 5.49 12.45
C ILE A 143 12.52 5.10 13.48
N ALA A 144 12.93 4.91 14.76
CA ALA A 144 12.01 4.57 15.84
C ALA A 144 10.95 5.67 16.08
N GLN A 145 11.33 6.95 15.99
CA GLN A 145 10.40 8.07 16.12
C GLN A 145 9.33 8.07 15.03
N VAL A 146 9.72 7.93 13.75
CA VAL A 146 8.78 7.86 12.63
C VAL A 146 7.78 6.71 12.83
N ALA A 147 8.29 5.51 13.14
CA ALA A 147 7.47 4.33 13.36
C ALA A 147 6.56 4.47 14.60
N ALA A 148 7.03 5.12 15.66
CA ALA A 148 6.24 5.37 16.87
C ALA A 148 5.09 6.35 16.62
N VAL A 149 5.31 7.40 15.82
CA VAL A 149 4.24 8.36 15.45
C VAL A 149 3.18 7.67 14.60
N SER A 150 3.56 6.93 13.57
CA SER A 150 2.62 6.25 12.69
C SER A 150 1.83 5.15 13.43
N SER A 151 2.50 4.34 14.26
CA SER A 151 1.83 3.29 15.05
C SER A 151 1.10 3.78 16.30
N GLY A 152 1.40 4.99 16.78
CA GLY A 152 0.96 5.47 18.09
C GLY A 152 1.54 4.67 19.27
N SER A 153 2.68 3.99 19.11
CA SER A 153 3.31 3.11 20.10
C SER A 153 4.83 3.12 20.03
N ASP A 154 5.48 3.56 21.10
CA ASP A 154 6.95 3.53 21.20
C ASP A 154 7.50 2.11 21.09
N LYS A 155 6.77 1.11 21.63
CA LYS A 155 7.17 -0.30 21.54
C LYS A 155 7.24 -0.77 20.09
N VAL A 156 6.26 -0.43 19.27
CA VAL A 156 6.24 -0.74 17.84
C VAL A 156 7.34 0.02 17.10
N GLY A 157 7.56 1.29 17.45
CA GLY A 157 8.64 2.10 16.89
C GLY A 157 10.01 1.45 17.06
N HIS A 158 10.35 1.05 18.28
CA HIS A 158 11.61 0.34 18.55
C HIS A 158 11.70 -1.01 17.83
N LEU A 159 10.60 -1.77 17.78
CA LEU A 159 10.56 -3.07 17.09
C LEU A 159 10.90 -2.94 15.58
N ILE A 160 10.32 -1.93 14.91
CA ILE A 160 10.58 -1.66 13.50
C ILE A 160 12.03 -1.18 13.29
N ALA A 161 12.54 -0.30 14.15
CA ALA A 161 13.93 0.15 14.09
C ALA A 161 14.91 -1.00 14.29
N ASP A 162 14.64 -1.91 15.22
CA ASP A 162 15.44 -3.13 15.44
C ASP A 162 15.37 -4.07 14.23
N ALA A 163 14.21 -4.20 13.59
CA ALA A 163 14.06 -4.98 12.38
C ALA A 163 14.91 -4.40 11.24
N MET A 164 14.81 -3.09 10.99
CA MET A 164 15.59 -2.42 9.94
C MET A 164 17.10 -2.45 10.21
N GLU A 165 17.53 -2.34 11.46
CA GLU A 165 18.94 -2.48 11.82
C GLU A 165 19.49 -3.88 11.48
N LYS A 166 18.68 -4.92 11.69
CA LYS A 166 19.09 -6.32 11.45
C LYS A 166 19.18 -6.68 9.97
N VAL A 167 18.22 -6.21 9.16
CA VAL A 167 18.14 -6.56 7.73
C VAL A 167 18.64 -5.45 6.80
N GLY A 168 18.92 -4.27 7.33
CA GLY A 168 19.31 -3.08 6.56
C GLY A 168 18.09 -2.29 6.04
N ASN A 169 18.36 -1.07 5.55
CA ASN A 169 17.31 -0.15 5.10
C ASN A 169 16.49 -0.69 3.91
N ASP A 170 17.16 -1.43 3.02
CA ASP A 170 16.53 -2.09 1.86
C ASP A 170 16.11 -3.54 2.16
N GLY A 171 16.24 -3.97 3.43
CA GLY A 171 15.92 -5.32 3.87
C GLY A 171 14.43 -5.60 3.87
N VAL A 172 14.09 -6.87 3.73
CA VAL A 172 12.70 -7.33 3.73
C VAL A 172 12.20 -7.50 5.14
N ILE A 173 11.08 -6.86 5.46
CA ILE A 173 10.36 -7.02 6.72
C ILE A 173 8.94 -7.47 6.38
N THR A 174 8.53 -8.62 6.91
CA THR A 174 7.18 -9.17 6.76
C THR A 174 6.46 -9.17 8.10
N ILE A 175 5.13 -9.14 8.05
CA ILE A 175 4.27 -9.14 9.23
C ILE A 175 3.42 -10.38 9.21
N GLU A 176 3.49 -11.17 10.28
CA GLU A 176 2.78 -12.42 10.44
C GLU A 176 1.96 -12.44 11.73
N GLU A 177 0.96 -13.30 11.76
CA GLU A 177 0.16 -13.52 12.96
C GLU A 177 0.88 -14.50 13.90
N SER A 178 1.05 -14.10 15.16
CA SER A 178 1.54 -15.00 16.22
C SER A 178 0.37 -15.78 16.84
N LYS A 179 0.66 -16.98 17.29
CA LYS A 179 -0.26 -17.74 18.16
C LYS A 179 -0.20 -17.29 19.63
N GLY A 180 0.78 -16.46 19.96
CA GLY A 180 0.97 -15.88 21.28
C GLY A 180 0.27 -14.55 21.46
N ILE A 181 0.37 -13.97 22.66
CA ILE A 181 -0.19 -12.65 23.00
C ILE A 181 0.84 -11.54 22.74
N GLU A 182 2.12 -11.87 22.76
CA GLU A 182 3.20 -10.88 22.59
C GLU A 182 3.62 -10.78 21.13
N THR A 183 3.99 -9.56 20.74
CA THR A 183 4.59 -9.29 19.42
C THR A 183 6.10 -9.48 19.52
N GLU A 184 6.67 -10.28 18.64
CA GLU A 184 8.07 -10.69 18.59
C GLU A 184 8.69 -10.37 17.23
N LEU A 185 10.02 -10.23 17.21
CA LEU A 185 10.82 -10.03 16.01
C LEU A 185 11.79 -11.21 15.82
N ASP A 186 11.59 -11.95 14.75
CA ASP A 186 12.51 -12.98 14.29
C ASP A 186 13.24 -12.53 13.02
N VAL A 187 14.45 -13.06 12.79
CA VAL A 187 15.14 -12.93 11.52
C VAL A 187 15.41 -14.33 10.99
N VAL A 188 14.89 -14.59 9.81
CA VAL A 188 14.95 -15.91 9.16
C VAL A 188 15.64 -15.80 7.80
N GLU A 189 16.13 -16.94 7.31
CA GLU A 189 16.68 -17.03 5.96
C GLU A 189 15.55 -16.78 4.94
N GLY A 190 15.83 -15.92 3.97
CA GLY A 190 14.83 -15.55 2.97
C GLY A 190 15.36 -14.52 2.00
N MET A 191 14.62 -14.25 0.94
CA MET A 191 14.96 -13.19 -0.01
C MET A 191 13.73 -12.65 -0.74
N GLN A 192 13.87 -11.44 -1.25
CA GLN A 192 12.90 -10.83 -2.16
C GLN A 192 13.54 -10.54 -3.51
N PHE A 193 12.76 -10.68 -4.59
CA PHE A 193 13.14 -10.27 -5.93
C PHE A 193 11.99 -9.58 -6.66
N ASP A 194 12.33 -8.70 -7.58
CA ASP A 194 11.44 -7.79 -8.30
C ASP A 194 10.71 -8.49 -9.47
N ARG A 195 9.86 -9.46 -9.15
CA ARG A 195 8.94 -10.11 -10.08
C ARG A 195 7.65 -10.46 -9.35
N GLY A 196 6.53 -9.96 -9.86
CA GLY A 196 5.21 -10.28 -9.35
C GLY A 196 4.54 -11.41 -10.12
N TYR A 197 3.29 -11.70 -9.75
CA TYR A 197 2.49 -12.75 -10.36
C TYR A 197 2.18 -12.46 -11.84
N LEU A 198 2.12 -13.51 -12.66
CA LEU A 198 1.80 -13.41 -14.09
C LEU A 198 0.32 -13.15 -14.37
N SER A 199 -0.54 -13.37 -13.40
CA SER A 199 -1.98 -13.12 -13.51
C SER A 199 -2.58 -12.74 -12.16
N GLN A 200 -3.37 -11.68 -12.14
CA GLN A 200 -4.12 -11.25 -10.94
C GLN A 200 -5.10 -12.32 -10.41
N TYR A 201 -5.51 -13.27 -11.23
CA TYR A 201 -6.36 -14.40 -10.81
C TYR A 201 -5.61 -15.43 -9.96
N MET A 202 -4.31 -15.28 -9.76
CA MET A 202 -3.50 -16.10 -8.85
C MET A 202 -3.50 -15.57 -7.42
N VAL A 203 -4.05 -14.39 -7.19
CA VAL A 203 -4.17 -13.74 -5.87
C VAL A 203 -5.00 -14.61 -4.92
N THR A 204 -4.61 -14.63 -3.65
CA THR A 204 -5.33 -15.31 -2.55
C THR A 204 -5.96 -14.31 -1.58
N ASP A 205 -5.35 -13.14 -1.42
CA ASP A 205 -5.86 -12.01 -0.64
C ASP A 205 -6.22 -10.87 -1.61
N ASN A 206 -7.52 -10.72 -1.87
CA ASN A 206 -8.02 -9.71 -2.80
C ASN A 206 -7.93 -8.28 -2.25
N ASP A 207 -7.90 -8.11 -0.93
CA ASP A 207 -7.84 -6.78 -0.31
C ASP A 207 -6.44 -6.18 -0.48
N LYS A 208 -5.40 -7.01 -0.34
CA LYS A 208 -4.00 -6.63 -0.53
C LYS A 208 -3.49 -6.87 -1.95
N MET A 209 -4.26 -7.56 -2.80
CA MET A 209 -3.83 -8.02 -4.12
C MET A 209 -2.54 -8.86 -4.04
N GLU A 210 -2.46 -9.74 -3.07
CA GLU A 210 -1.32 -10.63 -2.82
C GLU A 210 -1.69 -12.10 -2.98
N ALA A 211 -0.75 -12.89 -3.43
CA ALA A 211 -0.84 -14.34 -3.40
C ALA A 211 0.05 -14.87 -2.28
N VAL A 212 -0.55 -15.40 -1.23
CA VAL A 212 0.13 -15.99 -0.08
C VAL A 212 0.08 -17.50 -0.19
N LEU A 213 1.23 -18.14 -0.15
CA LEU A 213 1.41 -19.59 -0.20
C LEU A 213 2.09 -20.07 1.09
N GLU A 214 1.41 -20.89 1.85
CA GLU A 214 1.94 -21.51 3.08
C GLU A 214 2.55 -22.88 2.76
N ASN A 215 3.78 -23.10 3.17
CA ASN A 215 4.56 -24.32 2.92
C ASN A 215 4.59 -24.76 1.44
N PRO A 216 4.85 -23.85 0.49
CA PRO A 216 4.79 -24.18 -0.94
C PRO A 216 5.96 -25.07 -1.37
N TYR A 217 5.72 -25.82 -2.44
CA TYR A 217 6.79 -26.27 -3.32
C TYR A 217 7.20 -25.14 -4.25
N ILE A 218 8.48 -25.11 -4.65
CA ILE A 218 9.03 -24.07 -5.52
C ILE A 218 9.72 -24.75 -6.71
N LEU A 219 9.13 -24.62 -7.89
CA LEU A 219 9.75 -25.05 -9.16
C LEU A 219 10.60 -23.90 -9.70
N ILE A 220 11.88 -24.16 -9.93
CA ILE A 220 12.86 -23.17 -10.38
C ILE A 220 13.42 -23.61 -11.73
N THR A 221 13.24 -22.81 -12.77
CA THR A 221 13.75 -23.13 -14.11
C THR A 221 14.12 -21.88 -14.91
N ASP A 222 15.12 -21.97 -15.75
CA ASP A 222 15.46 -20.97 -16.76
C ASP A 222 14.70 -21.18 -18.08
N LYS A 223 13.92 -22.26 -18.17
CA LYS A 223 13.11 -22.59 -19.34
C LYS A 223 11.80 -21.80 -19.37
N LYS A 224 11.23 -21.70 -20.55
CA LYS A 224 9.88 -21.20 -20.77
C LYS A 224 8.88 -22.35 -20.69
N ILE A 225 7.76 -22.14 -20.00
CA ILE A 225 6.68 -23.13 -19.90
C ILE A 225 5.51 -22.63 -20.75
N SER A 226 5.34 -23.17 -21.94
CA SER A 226 4.26 -22.82 -22.87
C SER A 226 3.20 -23.91 -22.97
N ASN A 227 3.57 -25.17 -22.72
CA ASN A 227 2.70 -26.33 -22.75
C ASN A 227 2.58 -26.94 -21.37
N ILE A 228 1.36 -27.14 -20.89
CA ILE A 228 1.11 -27.73 -19.56
C ILE A 228 1.61 -29.17 -19.46
N GLN A 229 1.68 -29.90 -20.60
CA GLN A 229 2.16 -31.27 -20.65
C GLN A 229 3.61 -31.43 -20.19
N ASP A 230 4.42 -30.37 -20.33
CA ASP A 230 5.83 -30.39 -19.93
C ASP A 230 6.01 -30.49 -18.40
N ILE A 231 5.02 -30.09 -17.63
CA ILE A 231 5.04 -30.13 -16.15
C ILE A 231 3.92 -30.98 -15.56
N LEU A 232 3.07 -31.60 -16.38
CA LEU A 232 1.90 -32.36 -15.93
C LEU A 232 2.26 -33.50 -14.96
N PRO A 233 3.30 -34.34 -15.20
CA PRO A 233 3.68 -35.39 -14.27
C PRO A 233 4.08 -34.86 -12.89
N LEU A 234 4.73 -33.69 -12.84
CA LEU A 234 5.09 -33.02 -11.60
C LEU A 234 3.85 -32.46 -10.87
N LEU A 235 2.93 -31.82 -11.61
CA LEU A 235 1.68 -31.29 -11.03
C LEU A 235 0.82 -32.40 -10.42
N GLU A 236 0.74 -33.56 -11.03
CA GLU A 236 0.01 -34.72 -10.49
C GLU A 236 0.60 -35.20 -9.17
N GLN A 237 1.93 -35.22 -9.04
CA GLN A 237 2.59 -35.59 -7.78
C GLN A 237 2.34 -34.55 -6.66
N ILE A 238 2.37 -33.26 -6.99
CA ILE A 238 2.13 -32.17 -6.04
C ILE A 238 0.68 -32.19 -5.55
N LEU A 239 -0.28 -32.40 -6.46
CA LEU A 239 -1.70 -32.50 -6.13
C LEU A 239 -2.00 -33.60 -5.12
N GLN A 240 -1.30 -34.74 -5.19
CA GLN A 240 -1.46 -35.83 -4.21
C GLN A 240 -1.05 -35.41 -2.80
N GLN A 241 -0.18 -34.42 -2.66
CA GLN A 241 0.28 -33.89 -1.37
C GLN A 241 -0.50 -32.67 -0.90
N SER A 242 -1.44 -32.15 -1.71
CA SER A 242 -2.27 -30.98 -1.41
C SER A 242 -1.47 -29.73 -0.98
N ARG A 243 -0.24 -29.59 -1.46
CA ARG A 243 0.62 -28.41 -1.20
C ARG A 243 0.53 -27.40 -2.33
N PRO A 244 0.60 -26.09 -2.03
CA PRO A 244 0.67 -25.07 -3.06
C PRO A 244 2.00 -25.11 -3.83
N LEU A 245 2.01 -24.53 -5.02
CA LEU A 245 3.18 -24.45 -5.89
C LEU A 245 3.48 -23.02 -6.29
N LEU A 246 4.73 -22.58 -6.09
CA LEU A 246 5.30 -21.43 -6.78
C LEU A 246 6.09 -21.91 -8.00
N ILE A 247 5.84 -21.33 -9.17
CA ILE A 247 6.61 -21.56 -10.39
C ILE A 247 7.45 -20.31 -10.68
N ILE A 248 8.77 -20.46 -10.67
CA ILE A 248 9.73 -19.43 -11.08
C ILE A 248 10.33 -19.90 -12.41
N ALA A 249 9.92 -19.29 -13.51
CA ALA A 249 10.32 -19.69 -14.85
C ALA A 249 10.77 -18.49 -15.70
N ASN A 250 11.50 -18.72 -16.78
CA ASN A 250 11.82 -17.63 -17.72
C ASN A 250 10.55 -16.90 -18.20
N ASP A 251 9.52 -17.67 -18.56
CA ASP A 251 8.16 -17.20 -18.81
C ASP A 251 7.18 -18.36 -18.67
N VAL A 252 5.91 -18.07 -18.40
CA VAL A 252 4.80 -19.03 -18.45
C VAL A 252 3.73 -18.42 -19.34
N ASP A 253 3.48 -19.01 -20.51
CA ASP A 253 2.52 -18.49 -21.49
C ASP A 253 1.78 -19.60 -22.24
N GLY A 254 1.36 -19.31 -23.49
CA GLY A 254 0.67 -20.28 -24.33
C GLY A 254 -0.57 -20.86 -23.68
N GLU A 255 -0.71 -22.18 -23.69
CA GLU A 255 -1.82 -22.89 -23.01
C GLU A 255 -1.54 -23.15 -21.52
N ALA A 256 -0.29 -23.07 -21.06
CA ALA A 256 0.08 -23.37 -19.69
C ALA A 256 -0.52 -22.36 -18.71
N LEU A 257 -0.35 -21.05 -18.94
CA LEU A 257 -0.83 -20.01 -18.03
C LEU A 257 -2.35 -20.02 -17.84
N PRO A 258 -3.20 -20.02 -18.90
CA PRO A 258 -4.64 -20.13 -18.75
C PRO A 258 -5.08 -21.40 -18.02
N THR A 259 -4.40 -22.52 -18.27
CA THR A 259 -4.73 -23.80 -17.62
C THR A 259 -4.44 -23.74 -16.12
N LEU A 260 -3.30 -23.18 -15.70
CA LEU A 260 -2.97 -22.98 -14.29
C LEU A 260 -3.96 -22.03 -13.61
N VAL A 261 -4.27 -20.90 -14.25
CA VAL A 261 -5.25 -19.91 -13.75
C VAL A 261 -6.63 -20.54 -13.58
N LEU A 262 -7.09 -21.33 -14.57
CA LEU A 262 -8.40 -21.99 -14.49
C LEU A 262 -8.49 -22.97 -13.31
N ASN A 263 -7.44 -23.75 -13.07
CA ASN A 263 -7.36 -24.69 -11.96
C ASN A 263 -7.29 -23.96 -10.61
N LYS A 264 -6.61 -22.83 -10.55
CA LYS A 264 -6.58 -21.94 -9.37
C LYS A 264 -7.99 -21.41 -9.06
N ILE A 265 -8.68 -20.83 -10.05
CA ILE A 265 -10.05 -20.28 -9.88
C ILE A 265 -11.04 -21.38 -9.44
N ARG A 266 -10.89 -22.60 -9.96
CA ARG A 266 -11.73 -23.75 -9.55
C ARG A 266 -11.40 -24.29 -8.16
N GLY A 267 -10.36 -23.79 -7.51
CA GLY A 267 -9.89 -24.28 -6.21
C GLY A 267 -9.27 -25.69 -6.27
N THR A 268 -9.02 -26.22 -7.47
CA THR A 268 -8.42 -27.54 -7.66
C THR A 268 -6.94 -27.56 -7.30
N PHE A 269 -6.24 -26.46 -7.59
CA PHE A 269 -4.80 -26.36 -7.36
C PHE A 269 -4.39 -24.93 -7.00
N ASN A 270 -3.71 -24.78 -5.86
CA ASN A 270 -3.18 -23.49 -5.43
C ASN A 270 -1.80 -23.27 -6.04
N VAL A 271 -1.73 -22.48 -7.10
CA VAL A 271 -0.50 -22.22 -7.86
C VAL A 271 -0.34 -20.74 -8.16
N VAL A 272 0.91 -20.28 -8.08
CA VAL A 272 1.34 -18.95 -8.51
C VAL A 272 2.52 -19.10 -9.46
N ALA A 273 2.53 -18.34 -10.54
CA ALA A 273 3.63 -18.31 -11.48
C ALA A 273 4.20 -16.91 -11.58
N VAL A 274 5.52 -16.81 -11.55
CA VAL A 274 6.30 -15.57 -11.66
C VAL A 274 7.42 -15.73 -12.67
N LYS A 275 7.89 -14.60 -13.24
CA LYS A 275 9.08 -14.63 -14.10
C LYS A 275 10.35 -14.73 -13.27
N ALA A 276 11.32 -15.45 -13.77
CA ALA A 276 12.66 -15.50 -13.20
C ALA A 276 13.30 -14.11 -13.16
N PRO A 277 13.94 -13.73 -12.04
CA PRO A 277 14.60 -12.43 -11.91
C PRO A 277 15.85 -12.32 -12.79
N GLY A 278 16.19 -11.11 -13.20
CA GLY A 278 17.36 -10.84 -14.02
C GLY A 278 17.26 -11.28 -15.48
N PHE A 279 18.39 -11.17 -16.20
CA PHE A 279 18.52 -11.54 -17.62
C PHE A 279 19.88 -12.20 -17.86
N GLY A 280 19.95 -13.12 -18.88
CA GLY A 280 21.20 -13.79 -19.25
C GLY A 280 21.87 -14.52 -18.08
N ASP A 281 23.19 -14.40 -17.97
CA ASP A 281 23.98 -15.09 -16.93
C ASP A 281 23.59 -14.66 -15.49
N ARG A 282 23.15 -13.42 -15.31
CA ARG A 282 22.63 -12.95 -14.01
C ARG A 282 21.37 -13.69 -13.59
N ARG A 283 20.47 -14.00 -14.54
CA ARG A 283 19.28 -14.82 -14.26
C ARG A 283 19.67 -16.18 -13.74
N LYS A 284 20.62 -16.85 -14.39
CA LYS A 284 21.13 -18.15 -13.96
C LYS A 284 21.68 -18.09 -12.53
N ALA A 285 22.50 -17.09 -12.27
CA ALA A 285 23.08 -16.90 -10.94
C ALA A 285 22.03 -16.63 -9.84
N MET A 286 20.98 -15.85 -10.16
CA MET A 286 19.88 -15.58 -9.23
C MET A 286 18.99 -16.80 -9.01
N LEU A 287 18.74 -17.60 -10.05
CA LEU A 287 18.00 -18.87 -9.91
C LEU A 287 18.78 -19.88 -9.04
N GLU A 288 20.11 -19.92 -9.17
CA GLU A 288 20.95 -20.73 -8.28
C GLU A 288 20.91 -20.24 -6.82
N ASP A 289 20.91 -18.93 -6.59
CA ASP A 289 20.78 -18.37 -5.23
C ASP A 289 19.43 -18.76 -4.61
N ILE A 290 18.33 -18.67 -5.39
CA ILE A 290 17.00 -19.11 -4.95
C ILE A 290 16.98 -20.62 -4.67
N ALA A 291 17.61 -21.44 -5.53
CA ALA A 291 17.68 -22.88 -5.35
C ALA A 291 18.43 -23.25 -4.07
N ILE A 292 19.58 -22.62 -3.82
CA ILE A 292 20.36 -22.84 -2.60
C ILE A 292 19.56 -22.42 -1.36
N LEU A 293 18.89 -21.26 -1.42
CA LEU A 293 18.08 -20.76 -0.32
C LEU A 293 16.91 -21.69 0.02
N THR A 294 16.31 -22.32 -0.98
CA THR A 294 15.09 -23.14 -0.82
C THR A 294 15.36 -24.64 -0.75
N GLY A 295 16.61 -25.05 -0.93
CA GLY A 295 17.01 -26.46 -0.98
C GLY A 295 16.54 -27.18 -2.25
N GLY A 296 16.26 -26.44 -3.33
CA GLY A 296 15.82 -26.97 -4.62
C GLY A 296 16.94 -27.10 -5.64
N THR A 297 16.57 -27.51 -6.84
CA THR A 297 17.48 -27.65 -7.99
C THR A 297 16.94 -26.82 -9.17
N VAL A 298 17.80 -26.06 -9.83
CA VAL A 298 17.40 -25.34 -11.06
C VAL A 298 17.23 -26.34 -12.20
N ILE A 299 16.05 -26.41 -12.79
CA ILE A 299 15.80 -27.23 -13.98
C ILE A 299 16.30 -26.45 -15.20
N THR A 300 17.44 -26.82 -15.72
CA THR A 300 18.13 -26.14 -16.84
C THR A 300 18.84 -27.13 -17.75
N ASP A 301 19.02 -26.75 -19.02
CA ASP A 301 19.77 -27.54 -20.00
C ASP A 301 21.25 -27.68 -19.62
N ASP A 302 21.81 -26.71 -18.92
CA ASP A 302 23.20 -26.76 -18.45
C ASP A 302 23.47 -27.95 -17.51
N LEU A 303 22.45 -28.39 -16.76
CA LEU A 303 22.49 -29.57 -15.90
C LEU A 303 21.93 -30.83 -16.59
N GLY A 304 21.48 -30.71 -17.83
CA GLY A 304 20.85 -31.81 -18.57
C GLY A 304 19.47 -32.22 -18.04
N LEU A 305 18.80 -31.30 -17.30
CA LEU A 305 17.49 -31.54 -16.71
C LEU A 305 16.38 -31.00 -17.61
N GLU A 306 15.38 -31.84 -17.90
CA GLU A 306 14.18 -31.41 -18.62
C GLU A 306 12.98 -31.28 -17.66
N LEU A 307 12.06 -30.36 -17.97
CA LEU A 307 10.85 -30.12 -17.16
C LEU A 307 9.99 -31.37 -16.99
N LYS A 308 9.90 -32.20 -18.04
CA LYS A 308 9.13 -33.46 -18.03
C LYS A 308 9.68 -34.52 -17.06
N ASP A 309 10.97 -34.43 -16.75
CA ASP A 309 11.67 -35.38 -15.88
C ASP A 309 11.78 -34.85 -14.43
N ALA A 310 11.27 -33.63 -14.17
CA ALA A 310 11.28 -33.02 -12.86
C ALA A 310 10.40 -33.82 -11.87
N THR A 311 10.92 -34.01 -10.65
CA THR A 311 10.25 -34.69 -9.55
C THR A 311 10.13 -33.75 -8.34
N ILE A 312 9.38 -34.17 -7.32
CA ILE A 312 9.28 -33.42 -6.06
C ILE A 312 10.66 -33.19 -5.41
N GLU A 313 11.61 -34.09 -5.58
CA GLU A 313 12.96 -33.98 -5.04
C GLU A 313 13.76 -32.81 -5.62
N ASN A 314 13.39 -32.33 -6.82
CA ASN A 314 14.02 -31.18 -7.44
C ASN A 314 13.42 -29.85 -6.95
N LEU A 315 12.27 -29.88 -6.26
CA LEU A 315 11.57 -28.68 -5.84
C LEU A 315 12.20 -28.08 -4.57
N GLY A 316 12.33 -26.76 -4.59
CA GLY A 316 12.62 -26.01 -3.37
C GLY A 316 11.41 -25.97 -2.43
N ASN A 317 11.66 -25.60 -1.18
CA ASN A 317 10.64 -25.42 -0.15
C ASN A 317 10.90 -24.14 0.64
N ALA A 318 9.83 -23.56 1.18
CA ALA A 318 9.88 -22.45 2.13
C ALA A 318 8.71 -22.56 3.11
N SER A 319 8.81 -21.91 4.25
CA SER A 319 7.67 -21.80 5.19
C SER A 319 6.55 -21.00 4.56
N LYS A 320 6.90 -19.89 3.88
CA LYS A 320 5.92 -19.01 3.25
C LYS A 320 6.48 -18.33 2.02
N VAL A 321 5.60 -18.06 1.05
CA VAL A 321 5.89 -17.18 -0.08
C VAL A 321 4.77 -16.17 -0.23
N VAL A 322 5.14 -14.90 -0.40
CA VAL A 322 4.21 -13.79 -0.68
C VAL A 322 4.56 -13.22 -2.06
N VAL A 323 3.58 -13.12 -2.92
CA VAL A 323 3.75 -12.56 -4.28
C VAL A 323 2.75 -11.44 -4.48
N ASP A 324 3.24 -10.23 -4.66
CA ASP A 324 2.45 -9.08 -5.08
C ASP A 324 2.55 -8.84 -6.60
N LYS A 325 2.07 -7.70 -7.08
CA LYS A 325 2.12 -7.35 -8.52
C LYS A 325 3.55 -7.11 -9.03
N ASP A 326 4.48 -6.75 -8.15
CA ASP A 326 5.82 -6.31 -8.49
C ASP A 326 6.93 -7.22 -7.93
N ASN A 327 6.67 -7.89 -6.79
CA ASN A 327 7.68 -8.61 -6.02
C ASN A 327 7.27 -10.04 -5.66
N THR A 328 8.28 -10.87 -5.41
CA THR A 328 8.14 -12.19 -4.79
C THR A 328 9.05 -12.26 -3.59
N THR A 329 8.50 -12.54 -2.40
CA THR A 329 9.21 -12.70 -1.14
C THR A 329 9.15 -14.15 -0.70
N ILE A 330 10.30 -14.77 -0.51
CA ILE A 330 10.47 -16.12 0.05
C ILE A 330 10.89 -15.94 1.50
N VAL A 331 10.13 -16.51 2.41
CA VAL A 331 10.37 -16.44 3.87
C VAL A 331 10.72 -17.82 4.37
N GLU A 332 11.80 -17.93 5.12
CA GLU A 332 12.28 -19.17 5.75
C GLU A 332 12.41 -20.31 4.72
N GLY A 333 13.38 -20.14 3.81
CA GLY A 333 13.73 -21.17 2.84
C GLY A 333 14.34 -22.40 3.53
N SER A 334 14.09 -23.58 2.98
CA SER A 334 14.54 -24.87 3.54
C SER A 334 15.94 -25.28 3.10
N GLY A 335 16.77 -24.36 2.56
CA GLY A 335 18.15 -24.60 2.19
C GLY A 335 19.05 -24.85 3.39
N GLU A 336 20.13 -25.61 3.17
CA GLU A 336 21.12 -25.85 4.22
C GLU A 336 21.93 -24.58 4.48
N LYS A 337 22.07 -24.22 5.75
CA LYS A 337 22.74 -22.99 6.19
C LYS A 337 24.18 -22.91 5.71
N GLU A 338 24.91 -24.02 5.76
CA GLU A 338 26.27 -24.13 5.29
C GLU A 338 26.39 -23.85 3.78
N ALA A 339 25.39 -24.28 2.98
CA ALA A 339 25.34 -24.01 1.55
C ALA A 339 25.08 -22.54 1.26
N ILE A 340 24.19 -21.91 2.02
CA ILE A 340 23.88 -20.47 1.93
C ILE A 340 25.13 -19.65 2.29
N GLU A 341 25.80 -19.96 3.41
CA GLU A 341 27.03 -19.29 3.85
C GLU A 341 28.17 -19.43 2.82
N ALA A 342 28.35 -20.63 2.26
CA ALA A 342 29.32 -20.86 1.19
C ALA A 342 29.01 -20.01 -0.06
N ARG A 343 27.73 -19.89 -0.43
CA ARG A 343 27.31 -19.04 -1.56
C ARG A 343 27.55 -17.56 -1.29
N VAL A 344 27.24 -17.08 -0.09
CA VAL A 344 27.55 -15.71 0.35
C VAL A 344 29.05 -15.43 0.25
N GLN A 345 29.90 -16.35 0.70
CA GLN A 345 31.35 -16.18 0.60
C GLN A 345 31.83 -16.16 -0.85
N LEU A 346 31.25 -16.98 -1.72
CA LEU A 346 31.56 -16.97 -3.16
C LEU A 346 31.27 -15.59 -3.78
N ILE A 347 30.09 -15.01 -3.48
CA ILE A 347 29.71 -13.69 -3.99
C ILE A 347 30.66 -12.60 -3.45
N LYS A 348 31.05 -12.65 -2.17
CA LYS A 348 32.05 -11.73 -1.59
C LYS A 348 33.38 -11.80 -2.31
N ASN A 349 33.85 -12.98 -2.66
CA ASN A 349 35.08 -13.17 -3.42
C ASN A 349 34.94 -12.57 -4.83
N GLN A 350 33.80 -12.78 -5.52
CA GLN A 350 33.53 -12.17 -6.82
C GLN A 350 33.53 -10.64 -6.76
N ILE A 351 32.98 -10.04 -5.70
CA ILE A 351 33.00 -8.59 -5.48
C ILE A 351 34.46 -8.08 -5.34
N ALA A 352 35.32 -8.83 -4.66
CA ALA A 352 36.71 -8.45 -4.47
C ALA A 352 37.55 -8.58 -5.76
N GLU A 353 37.22 -9.53 -6.62
CA GLU A 353 37.95 -9.81 -7.87
C GLU A 353 37.51 -8.95 -9.06
N THR A 354 36.25 -8.47 -9.06
CA THR A 354 35.70 -7.72 -10.20
C THR A 354 36.32 -6.33 -10.33
N THR A 355 36.70 -5.96 -11.56
CA THR A 355 37.21 -4.63 -11.91
C THR A 355 36.14 -3.69 -12.46
N SER A 356 34.94 -4.22 -12.74
CA SER A 356 33.79 -3.47 -13.25
C SER A 356 32.97 -2.91 -12.09
N ASP A 357 32.83 -1.59 -12.01
CA ASP A 357 32.01 -0.96 -10.97
C ASP A 357 30.54 -1.36 -11.08
N PHE A 358 30.01 -1.50 -12.31
CA PHE A 358 28.66 -1.96 -12.55
C PHE A 358 28.42 -3.42 -12.09
N ASP A 359 29.37 -4.33 -12.36
CA ASP A 359 29.26 -5.71 -11.91
C ASP A 359 29.42 -5.80 -10.39
N ARG A 360 30.29 -4.98 -9.81
CA ARG A 360 30.45 -4.85 -8.36
C ARG A 360 29.14 -4.45 -7.69
N GLU A 361 28.46 -3.41 -8.21
CA GLU A 361 27.16 -2.97 -7.70
C GLU A 361 26.12 -4.09 -7.76
N LYS A 362 26.02 -4.81 -8.88
CA LYS A 362 25.06 -5.91 -9.04
C LYS A 362 25.37 -7.14 -8.18
N LEU A 363 26.64 -7.41 -7.93
CA LEU A 363 27.04 -8.45 -6.98
C LEU A 363 26.73 -8.04 -5.53
N GLN A 364 26.87 -6.75 -5.19
CA GLN A 364 26.51 -6.21 -3.88
C GLN A 364 25.00 -6.29 -3.64
N GLU A 365 24.15 -5.93 -4.63
CA GLU A 365 22.71 -6.12 -4.55
C GLU A 365 22.34 -7.59 -4.30
N ARG A 366 22.97 -8.51 -5.03
CA ARG A 366 22.71 -9.94 -4.90
C ARG A 366 23.16 -10.46 -3.53
N LEU A 367 24.32 -10.00 -3.04
CA LEU A 367 24.80 -10.31 -1.69
C LEU A 367 23.83 -9.84 -0.62
N ALA A 368 23.34 -8.59 -0.72
CA ALA A 368 22.41 -8.02 0.23
C ALA A 368 21.09 -8.83 0.30
N LYS A 369 20.57 -9.23 -0.87
CA LYS A 369 19.34 -10.06 -0.95
C LYS A 369 19.51 -11.46 -0.32
N LEU A 370 20.67 -12.09 -0.47
CA LEU A 370 20.90 -13.44 0.05
C LEU A 370 21.35 -13.45 1.52
N ALA A 371 22.19 -12.48 1.92
CA ALA A 371 22.79 -12.44 3.25
C ALA A 371 21.95 -11.67 4.27
N GLY A 372 21.05 -10.78 3.83
CA GLY A 372 20.23 -9.94 4.69
C GLY A 372 19.11 -10.69 5.41
N GLY A 373 18.66 -11.80 4.86
CA GLY A 373 17.50 -12.53 5.38
C GLY A 373 16.20 -11.73 5.28
N VAL A 374 15.19 -12.20 6.01
CA VAL A 374 13.88 -11.55 6.16
C VAL A 374 13.58 -11.36 7.64
N ALA A 375 13.30 -10.13 8.05
CA ALA A 375 12.78 -9.87 9.38
C ALA A 375 11.27 -10.17 9.41
N VAL A 376 10.84 -11.01 10.35
CA VAL A 376 9.45 -11.40 10.51
C VAL A 376 8.93 -10.82 11.82
N VAL A 377 8.03 -9.85 11.72
CA VAL A 377 7.31 -9.31 12.87
C VAL A 377 6.10 -10.19 13.13
N LYS A 378 6.17 -11.02 14.16
CA LYS A 378 5.09 -11.91 14.59
C LYS A 378 4.18 -11.15 15.55
N VAL A 379 3.02 -10.72 15.06
CA VAL A 379 2.08 -9.89 15.83
C VAL A 379 1.22 -10.77 16.71
N GLY A 380 1.25 -10.54 18.03
CA GLY A 380 0.42 -11.23 19.02
C GLY A 380 -0.61 -10.31 19.64
N ALA A 381 -1.81 -10.83 19.92
CA ALA A 381 -2.88 -10.13 20.63
C ALA A 381 -3.81 -11.10 21.35
N ALA A 382 -4.62 -10.58 22.28
CA ALA A 382 -5.55 -11.40 23.04
C ALA A 382 -6.81 -11.79 22.26
N THR A 383 -7.19 -11.01 21.25
CA THR A 383 -8.39 -11.24 20.42
C THR A 383 -8.07 -11.06 18.94
N GLU A 384 -8.84 -11.72 18.08
CA GLU A 384 -8.70 -11.61 16.63
C GLU A 384 -8.92 -10.17 16.12
N THR A 385 -9.85 -9.43 16.73
CA THR A 385 -10.12 -8.04 16.36
C THR A 385 -8.93 -7.14 16.68
N GLU A 386 -8.32 -7.30 17.87
CA GLU A 386 -7.11 -6.58 18.28
C GLU A 386 -5.91 -6.94 17.41
N LEU A 387 -5.78 -8.23 17.07
CA LEU A 387 -4.71 -8.73 16.20
C LEU A 387 -4.75 -8.07 14.82
N LYS A 388 -5.92 -8.00 14.20
CA LYS A 388 -6.10 -7.36 12.89
C LYS A 388 -5.79 -5.86 12.94
N GLU A 389 -6.26 -5.17 13.96
CA GLU A 389 -6.00 -3.74 14.15
C GLU A 389 -4.49 -3.47 14.35
N LEU A 390 -3.85 -4.24 15.22
CA LEU A 390 -2.42 -4.09 15.51
C LEU A 390 -1.55 -4.41 14.28
N LYS A 391 -1.95 -5.40 13.49
CA LYS A 391 -1.27 -5.77 12.23
C LYS A 391 -1.31 -4.62 11.22
N LEU A 392 -2.48 -4.03 10.97
CA LEU A 392 -2.63 -2.88 10.07
C LEU A 392 -1.77 -1.71 10.55
N ARG A 393 -1.79 -1.40 11.84
CA ARG A 393 -1.01 -0.33 12.45
C ARG A 393 0.51 -0.53 12.30
N ILE A 394 1.00 -1.76 12.43
CA ILE A 394 2.42 -2.09 12.23
C ILE A 394 2.78 -2.00 10.74
N GLU A 395 1.89 -2.41 9.83
CA GLU A 395 2.07 -2.26 8.38
C GLU A 395 2.21 -0.79 7.98
N ASP A 396 1.33 0.08 8.46
CA ASP A 396 1.39 1.53 8.24
C ASP A 396 2.70 2.13 8.76
N ALA A 397 3.10 1.75 9.97
CA ALA A 397 4.34 2.22 10.58
C ALA A 397 5.60 1.77 9.81
N LEU A 398 5.62 0.55 9.30
CA LEU A 398 6.70 0.05 8.46
C LEU A 398 6.78 0.82 7.14
N ASN A 399 5.65 1.06 6.48
CA ASN A 399 5.58 1.79 5.23
C ASN A 399 5.98 3.27 5.41
N ALA A 400 5.48 3.93 6.47
CA ALA A 400 5.87 5.28 6.83
C ALA A 400 7.38 5.39 7.08
N THR A 401 7.96 4.40 7.74
CA THR A 401 9.39 4.36 8.03
C THR A 401 10.22 4.22 6.76
N ARG A 402 9.84 3.34 5.85
CA ARG A 402 10.48 3.21 4.53
C ARG A 402 10.38 4.51 3.73
N ALA A 403 9.20 5.13 3.72
CA ALA A 403 8.99 6.42 3.06
C ALA A 403 9.88 7.54 3.64
N ALA A 404 10.12 7.53 4.97
CA ALA A 404 11.01 8.49 5.63
C ALA A 404 12.50 8.23 5.32
N VAL A 405 12.91 6.99 5.24
CA VAL A 405 14.30 6.64 4.81
C VAL A 405 14.56 7.06 3.37
N GLU A 406 13.56 6.94 2.48
CA GLU A 406 13.69 7.32 1.06
C GLU A 406 13.78 8.83 0.84
N GLU A 407 12.93 9.63 1.48
CA GLU A 407 12.79 11.07 1.16
C GLU A 407 12.96 11.99 2.38
N GLY A 408 13.34 11.44 3.53
CA GLY A 408 13.48 12.20 4.76
C GLY A 408 12.15 12.44 5.48
N MET A 409 12.21 13.26 6.52
CA MET A 409 11.08 13.60 7.38
C MET A 409 10.91 15.11 7.52
N VAL A 410 9.69 15.54 7.80
CA VAL A 410 9.29 16.91 8.08
C VAL A 410 8.59 17.00 9.45
N SER A 411 8.37 18.21 9.95
CA SER A 411 7.55 18.44 11.16
C SER A 411 6.15 17.87 10.98
N GLY A 412 5.76 16.94 11.86
CA GLY A 412 4.53 16.17 11.74
C GLY A 412 3.26 16.91 12.17
N GLY A 413 2.17 16.15 12.26
CA GLY A 413 0.89 16.64 12.74
C GLY A 413 0.27 17.76 11.89
N GLY A 414 0.57 17.79 10.58
CA GLY A 414 0.11 18.84 9.67
C GLY A 414 0.89 20.16 9.77
N THR A 415 1.91 20.25 10.63
CA THR A 415 2.73 21.47 10.82
C THR A 415 3.48 21.83 9.55
N ALA A 416 4.12 20.87 8.87
CA ALA A 416 4.88 21.11 7.64
C ALA A 416 4.00 21.69 6.52
N LEU A 417 2.74 21.27 6.41
CA LEU A 417 1.79 21.80 5.40
C LEU A 417 1.49 23.29 5.64
N VAL A 418 1.42 23.72 6.89
CA VAL A 418 1.24 25.15 7.22
C VAL A 418 2.55 25.92 6.98
N ASN A 419 3.69 25.34 7.31
CA ASN A 419 5.01 25.97 7.11
C ASN A 419 5.29 26.32 5.66
N VAL A 420 4.83 25.53 4.70
CA VAL A 420 5.05 25.81 3.26
C VAL A 420 4.09 26.86 2.68
N ILE A 421 3.06 27.30 3.42
CA ILE A 421 2.06 28.28 2.95
C ILE A 421 2.70 29.59 2.48
N SER A 422 3.73 30.09 3.18
CA SER A 422 4.41 31.33 2.81
C SER A 422 5.02 31.23 1.41
N LYS A 423 5.63 30.10 1.08
CA LYS A 423 6.23 29.84 -0.23
C LYS A 423 5.17 29.70 -1.33
N VAL A 424 4.10 28.97 -1.04
CA VAL A 424 2.98 28.78 -1.98
C VAL A 424 2.29 30.12 -2.25
N SER A 425 2.10 30.94 -1.23
CA SER A 425 1.48 32.27 -1.36
C SER A 425 2.32 33.26 -2.15
N ALA A 426 3.63 33.05 -2.25
CA ALA A 426 4.54 33.87 -3.03
C ALA A 426 4.56 33.54 -4.53
N VAL A 427 3.83 32.51 -4.98
CA VAL A 427 3.68 32.18 -6.39
C VAL A 427 2.85 33.26 -7.09
N GLU A 428 3.47 33.96 -8.02
CA GLU A 428 2.80 35.04 -8.77
C GLU A 428 1.83 34.45 -9.81
N ALA A 429 0.56 34.88 -9.75
CA ALA A 429 -0.47 34.55 -10.72
C ALA A 429 -1.61 35.58 -10.66
N GLU A 430 -2.40 35.64 -11.72
CA GLU A 430 -3.55 36.56 -11.84
C GLU A 430 -4.88 35.83 -12.06
N GLY A 431 -5.97 36.49 -11.77
CA GLY A 431 -7.33 36.01 -12.03
C GLY A 431 -7.64 34.67 -11.38
N ASP A 432 -8.26 33.77 -12.14
CA ASP A 432 -8.69 32.46 -11.63
C ASP A 432 -7.53 31.51 -11.30
N VAL A 433 -6.34 31.74 -11.87
CA VAL A 433 -5.12 31.02 -11.50
C VAL A 433 -4.70 31.38 -10.06
N ALA A 434 -4.71 32.67 -9.73
CA ALA A 434 -4.45 33.13 -8.36
C ALA A 434 -5.51 32.60 -7.38
N THR A 435 -6.77 32.47 -7.81
CA THR A 435 -7.84 31.84 -7.01
C THR A 435 -7.51 30.37 -6.72
N GLY A 436 -7.03 29.60 -7.71
CA GLY A 436 -6.59 28.21 -7.53
C GLY A 436 -5.47 28.08 -6.50
N ILE A 437 -4.49 28.98 -6.49
CA ILE A 437 -3.43 29.02 -5.50
C ILE A 437 -4.00 29.24 -4.08
N LYS A 438 -4.91 30.21 -3.93
CA LYS A 438 -5.56 30.50 -2.64
C LYS A 438 -6.37 29.32 -2.09
N ILE A 439 -7.01 28.54 -2.98
CA ILE A 439 -7.73 27.31 -2.60
C ILE A 439 -6.76 26.31 -1.95
N VAL A 440 -5.60 26.07 -2.56
CA VAL A 440 -4.60 25.17 -1.99
C VAL A 440 -4.05 25.71 -0.67
N VAL A 441 -3.69 27.00 -0.60
CA VAL A 441 -3.25 27.66 0.64
C VAL A 441 -4.25 27.43 1.78
N ARG A 442 -5.54 27.53 1.50
CA ARG A 442 -6.59 27.27 2.49
C ARG A 442 -6.67 25.81 2.88
N ALA A 443 -6.53 24.91 1.90
CA ALA A 443 -6.60 23.48 2.15
C ALA A 443 -5.41 22.95 2.96
N LEU A 444 -4.21 23.56 2.85
CA LEU A 444 -3.02 23.19 3.63
C LEU A 444 -3.20 23.37 5.14
N GLU A 445 -4.17 24.16 5.57
CA GLU A 445 -4.50 24.37 6.98
C GLU A 445 -5.36 23.23 7.57
N GLU A 446 -6.11 22.50 6.72
CA GLU A 446 -7.16 21.60 7.22
C GLU A 446 -6.65 20.36 7.96
N PRO A 447 -5.51 19.72 7.62
CA PRO A 447 -5.02 18.58 8.41
C PRO A 447 -4.76 18.93 9.88
N ILE A 448 -4.01 19.98 10.18
CA ILE A 448 -3.78 20.39 11.58
C ILE A 448 -5.05 20.90 12.25
N ARG A 449 -5.95 21.57 11.51
CA ARG A 449 -7.26 21.98 12.02
C ARG A 449 -8.04 20.77 12.50
N GLN A 450 -8.14 19.73 11.68
CA GLN A 450 -8.87 18.50 12.00
C GLN A 450 -8.22 17.75 13.18
N ILE A 451 -6.88 17.68 13.22
CA ILE A 451 -6.14 17.07 14.36
C ILE A 451 -6.48 17.80 15.67
N ALA A 452 -6.48 19.13 15.65
CA ALA A 452 -6.82 19.95 16.82
C ALA A 452 -8.28 19.74 17.26
N GLU A 453 -9.22 19.73 16.31
CA GLU A 453 -10.64 19.50 16.59
C GLU A 453 -10.89 18.09 17.16
N ASN A 454 -10.27 17.05 16.62
CA ASN A 454 -10.34 15.69 17.15
C ASN A 454 -9.76 15.61 18.59
N ALA A 455 -8.83 16.48 18.91
CA ALA A 455 -8.24 16.59 20.25
C ALA A 455 -9.06 17.47 21.21
N GLY A 456 -10.14 18.11 20.75
CA GLY A 456 -11.02 18.95 21.55
C GLY A 456 -10.57 20.42 21.66
N TYR A 457 -9.71 20.87 20.75
CA TYR A 457 -9.25 22.26 20.65
C TYR A 457 -9.91 22.98 19.47
N GLU A 458 -9.97 24.31 19.55
CA GLU A 458 -10.47 25.15 18.44
C GLU A 458 -9.43 25.21 17.31
N GLY A 459 -9.66 24.49 16.23
CA GLY A 459 -8.72 24.34 15.12
C GLY A 459 -8.29 25.66 14.49
N SER A 460 -9.21 26.64 14.39
CA SER A 460 -8.91 27.96 13.83
C SER A 460 -7.88 28.74 14.66
N VAL A 461 -7.95 28.63 15.98
CA VAL A 461 -6.98 29.26 16.91
C VAL A 461 -5.60 28.61 16.79
N ILE A 462 -5.56 27.28 16.67
CA ILE A 462 -4.30 26.56 16.53
C ILE A 462 -3.62 26.93 15.20
N VAL A 463 -4.36 26.95 14.09
CA VAL A 463 -3.82 27.33 12.77
C VAL A 463 -3.30 28.78 12.77
N ASP A 464 -4.06 29.74 13.33
CA ASP A 464 -3.63 31.13 13.39
C ASP A 464 -2.34 31.30 14.19
N LYS A 465 -2.23 30.63 15.33
CA LYS A 465 -1.02 30.65 16.13
C LYS A 465 0.15 29.98 15.41
N LEU A 466 -0.07 28.84 14.72
CA LEU A 466 0.97 28.11 13.99
C LEU A 466 1.61 28.95 12.88
N LYS A 467 0.86 29.80 12.20
CA LYS A 467 1.38 30.73 11.19
C LYS A 467 2.36 31.78 11.74
N ASN A 468 2.34 32.02 13.06
CA ASN A 468 3.09 33.09 13.71
C ASN A 468 4.21 32.58 14.63
N VAL A 469 4.41 31.25 14.76
CA VAL A 469 5.53 30.68 15.53
C VAL A 469 6.74 30.40 14.65
N GLU A 470 7.87 30.13 15.28
CA GLU A 470 9.11 29.77 14.61
C GLU A 470 8.97 28.46 13.80
N LEU A 471 9.65 28.40 12.66
CA LEU A 471 9.66 27.21 11.80
C LEU A 471 10.11 25.98 12.59
N GLY A 472 9.39 24.87 12.42
CA GLY A 472 9.63 23.62 13.17
C GLY A 472 8.91 23.53 14.51
N THR A 473 8.40 24.65 15.06
CA THR A 473 7.51 24.65 16.22
C THR A 473 6.09 24.32 15.80
N GLY A 474 5.44 23.37 16.49
CA GLY A 474 4.08 22.94 16.18
C GLY A 474 3.28 22.62 17.43
N PHE A 475 2.03 22.25 17.22
CA PHE A 475 1.08 21.92 18.28
C PHE A 475 1.04 20.40 18.52
N ASN A 476 1.45 19.97 19.71
CA ASN A 476 1.28 18.59 20.17
C ASN A 476 -0.16 18.37 20.64
N ALA A 477 -0.99 17.80 19.77
CA ALA A 477 -2.40 17.57 20.07
C ALA A 477 -2.65 16.52 21.17
N ALA A 478 -1.66 15.69 21.50
CA ALA A 478 -1.76 14.73 22.60
C ALA A 478 -1.72 15.43 23.96
N THR A 479 -0.78 16.40 24.15
CA THR A 479 -0.55 17.10 25.42
C THR A 479 -1.18 18.49 25.47
N GLY A 480 -1.42 19.14 24.34
CA GLY A 480 -1.89 20.52 24.22
C GLY A 480 -0.78 21.56 24.29
N GLU A 481 0.48 21.15 24.17
CA GLU A 481 1.65 22.00 24.28
C GLU A 481 2.21 22.42 22.90
N TRP A 482 2.95 23.53 22.91
CA TRP A 482 3.70 23.97 21.70
C TRP A 482 5.15 23.54 21.89
N VAL A 483 5.64 22.73 20.95
CA VAL A 483 6.97 22.09 21.03
C VAL A 483 7.70 22.20 19.71
N ASN A 484 9.04 22.05 19.73
CA ASN A 484 9.78 21.72 18.51
C ASN A 484 9.38 20.30 18.09
N MET A 485 8.75 20.18 16.92
CA MET A 485 8.13 18.93 16.49
C MET A 485 9.14 17.81 16.27
N VAL A 486 10.30 18.15 15.67
CA VAL A 486 11.36 17.16 15.41
C VAL A 486 12.00 16.68 16.71
N GLU A 487 12.33 17.61 17.64
CA GLU A 487 12.90 17.25 18.95
C GLU A 487 11.92 16.47 19.83
N ALA A 488 10.63 16.76 19.69
CA ALA A 488 9.56 16.01 20.39
C ALA A 488 9.23 14.66 19.73
N GLY A 489 9.91 14.31 18.62
CA GLY A 489 9.67 13.08 17.88
C GLY A 489 8.36 13.06 17.08
N ILE A 490 7.70 14.23 16.91
CA ILE A 490 6.45 14.33 16.14
C ILE A 490 6.80 14.70 14.69
N VAL A 491 6.99 13.68 13.86
CA VAL A 491 7.47 13.81 12.49
C VAL A 491 6.60 13.03 11.52
N ASP A 492 6.52 13.51 10.27
CA ASP A 492 5.84 12.84 9.17
C ASP A 492 6.86 12.57 8.05
N PRO A 493 6.79 11.43 7.34
CA PRO A 493 7.61 11.21 6.17
C PRO A 493 7.29 12.23 5.06
N THR A 494 8.32 12.81 4.46
CA THR A 494 8.17 13.78 3.36
C THR A 494 7.39 13.18 2.19
N LYS A 495 7.70 11.92 1.83
CA LYS A 495 7.03 11.17 0.77
C LYS A 495 5.53 11.02 1.04
N VAL A 496 5.14 10.73 2.29
CA VAL A 496 3.72 10.61 2.71
C VAL A 496 3.02 11.96 2.54
N THR A 497 3.58 13.02 3.13
CA THR A 497 2.96 14.36 3.13
C THR A 497 2.80 14.93 1.71
N ARG A 498 3.84 14.80 0.86
CA ARG A 498 3.77 15.29 -0.53
C ARG A 498 2.82 14.47 -1.40
N SER A 499 2.82 13.13 -1.24
CA SER A 499 1.95 12.24 -2.03
C SER A 499 0.47 12.47 -1.70
N ALA A 500 0.15 12.67 -0.42
CA ALA A 500 -1.19 13.02 0.02
C ALA A 500 -1.67 14.32 -0.64
N LEU A 501 -0.83 15.36 -0.66
CA LEU A 501 -1.16 16.64 -1.31
C LEU A 501 -1.29 16.50 -2.83
N GLN A 502 -0.36 15.82 -3.49
CA GLN A 502 -0.38 15.64 -4.95
C GLN A 502 -1.60 14.87 -5.44
N ASN A 503 -1.94 13.76 -4.78
CA ASN A 503 -3.09 12.95 -5.14
C ASN A 503 -4.41 13.70 -4.87
N ALA A 504 -4.52 14.37 -3.73
CA ALA A 504 -5.67 15.21 -3.41
C ALA A 504 -5.87 16.33 -4.44
N ALA A 505 -4.81 17.06 -4.79
CA ALA A 505 -4.86 18.14 -5.77
C ALA A 505 -5.24 17.64 -7.16
N SER A 506 -4.70 16.52 -7.61
CA SER A 506 -4.96 15.92 -8.93
C SER A 506 -6.43 15.59 -9.11
N VAL A 507 -7.02 14.81 -8.21
CA VAL A 507 -8.42 14.37 -8.32
C VAL A 507 -9.37 15.54 -8.07
N SER A 508 -9.08 16.43 -7.12
CA SER A 508 -9.89 17.62 -6.87
C SER A 508 -9.94 18.53 -8.08
N ALA A 509 -8.82 18.76 -8.76
CA ALA A 509 -8.74 19.59 -9.96
C ALA A 509 -9.61 19.02 -11.11
N LEU A 510 -9.64 17.68 -11.27
CA LEU A 510 -10.52 17.02 -12.23
C LEU A 510 -11.99 17.17 -11.86
N LEU A 511 -12.34 16.97 -10.59
CA LEU A 511 -13.72 17.14 -10.10
C LEU A 511 -14.22 18.57 -10.33
N LEU A 512 -13.41 19.58 -10.06
CA LEU A 512 -13.78 20.99 -10.25
C LEU A 512 -14.02 21.34 -11.73
N THR A 513 -13.41 20.63 -12.68
CA THR A 513 -13.61 20.82 -14.13
C THR A 513 -14.76 19.99 -14.69
N THR A 514 -15.43 19.19 -13.87
CA THR A 514 -16.55 18.34 -14.31
C THR A 514 -17.80 19.17 -14.52
N GLU A 515 -18.45 19.02 -15.70
CA GLU A 515 -19.68 19.70 -16.08
C GLU A 515 -20.88 18.76 -16.16
N ALA A 516 -20.66 17.49 -16.46
CA ALA A 516 -21.71 16.49 -16.54
C ALA A 516 -21.31 15.18 -15.87
N VAL A 517 -22.27 14.52 -15.25
CA VAL A 517 -22.11 13.21 -14.64
C VAL A 517 -23.16 12.26 -15.20
N VAL A 518 -22.74 11.05 -15.57
CA VAL A 518 -23.56 10.02 -16.22
C VAL A 518 -23.60 8.79 -15.33
N ALA A 519 -24.78 8.43 -14.84
CA ALA A 519 -25.01 7.24 -14.04
C ALA A 519 -25.92 6.22 -14.76
N ASP A 520 -25.88 4.99 -14.33
CA ASP A 520 -26.88 4.00 -14.71
C ASP A 520 -28.21 4.31 -14.00
N LYS A 521 -29.30 4.27 -14.76
CA LYS A 521 -30.63 4.44 -14.17
C LYS A 521 -30.98 3.16 -13.40
N PRO A 522 -31.40 3.24 -12.12
CA PRO A 522 -31.83 2.07 -11.37
C PRO A 522 -32.92 1.32 -12.14
N GLU A 523 -32.78 0.01 -12.27
CA GLU A 523 -33.86 -0.80 -12.83
C GLU A 523 -35.01 -0.82 -11.82
N PRO A 524 -36.28 -0.60 -12.29
CA PRO A 524 -37.42 -0.77 -11.41
C PRO A 524 -37.37 -2.18 -10.82
N ALA A 525 -37.54 -2.31 -9.51
CA ALA A 525 -37.62 -3.59 -8.88
C ALA A 525 -38.63 -4.47 -9.63
N ALA A 526 -38.22 -5.64 -10.09
CA ALA A 526 -39.13 -6.58 -10.75
C ALA A 526 -40.34 -6.77 -9.84
N PRO A 527 -41.60 -6.68 -10.35
CA PRO A 527 -42.77 -6.86 -9.53
C PRO A 527 -42.64 -8.21 -8.84
N ALA A 528 -42.80 -8.22 -7.52
CA ALA A 528 -42.78 -9.44 -6.73
C ALA A 528 -43.71 -10.47 -7.39
N ALA A 529 -43.18 -11.64 -7.71
CA ALA A 529 -44.01 -12.71 -8.27
C ALA A 529 -45.23 -12.88 -7.35
N PRO A 530 -46.47 -12.94 -7.89
CA PRO A 530 -47.63 -13.08 -7.06
C PRO A 530 -47.46 -14.33 -6.19
N ALA A 531 -47.65 -14.16 -4.89
CA ALA A 531 -47.59 -15.25 -3.94
C ALA A 531 -48.52 -16.36 -4.46
N MET A 532 -48.01 -17.56 -4.73
CA MET A 532 -48.82 -18.70 -5.10
C MET A 532 -49.82 -18.95 -3.96
N ASP A 533 -51.10 -18.86 -4.29
CA ASP A 533 -52.16 -19.12 -3.36
C ASP A 533 -52.06 -20.59 -2.88
N PRO A 534 -51.91 -20.84 -1.56
CA PRO A 534 -51.80 -22.19 -1.03
C PRO A 534 -52.98 -23.09 -1.33
N SER A 535 -54.11 -22.53 -1.81
CA SER A 535 -55.32 -23.27 -2.15
C SER A 535 -55.21 -24.12 -3.43
N MET A 536 -54.20 -23.92 -4.28
CA MET A 536 -54.02 -24.72 -5.51
C MET A 536 -53.21 -26.02 -5.32
N MET A 537 -52.71 -26.31 -4.11
CA MET A 537 -51.98 -27.57 -3.82
C MET A 537 -52.87 -28.69 -3.26
N GLY A 538 -54.20 -28.52 -3.23
CA GLY A 538 -55.19 -29.48 -2.65
C GLY A 538 -55.97 -30.28 -3.67
N GLY A 539 -55.36 -30.85 -4.71
CA GLY A 539 -56.15 -31.59 -5.70
C GLY A 539 -55.36 -32.61 -6.52
N MET A 540 -54.64 -33.52 -5.87
CA MET A 540 -54.20 -34.80 -6.44
C MET A 540 -53.87 -35.78 -5.28
N MET A 541 -54.91 -36.44 -4.81
CA MET A 541 -54.83 -37.79 -4.25
C MET A 541 -55.71 -38.66 -5.10
#